data_f745c3bc5f15ac643352bac9ae49c9fb
#
_entry.id   f745c3bc5f15ac643352bac9ae49c9fb
#
_cell.length_a   1.000
_cell.length_b   1.000
_cell.length_c   1.000
_cell.angle_alpha   90.00
_cell.angle_beta   90.00
_cell.angle_gamma   90.00
#
_symmetry.space_group_name_H-M   'P 1'
#
loop_
_entity.id
_entity.type
_entity.pdbx_description
1 polymer ?
#
loop_
_entity_poly.entity_id
_entity_poly.type
_entity_poly.pdbx_seq_one_letter_code
_entity_poly.pdbx_strand_id
1 'polypeptide(L)'
;MTMKVAEKDVLVHCHHVTCSYGDSAVVSDVNFTLRRGEFAGIVGPSGSGKTTLLKAVLGSIKPVHGSIDMLKGLRMGYVPQVESVDWNFPVTVLEVMMMTRSEKKWWPRITTAERAAAEDVLERLGLGGLSGRHIRELSGGQQQRVFVARALFHSPDILVLDEPTSGVDVRTRHEVLHLLADLHDAGMSVLLTTHDLNGLAAHLPRLICLNKEIVADGSPREVLVPDVLEKLYGAPMHVLEHGGMPVVLDHSENPMVGRFGGKAV
;
A
#
# COMPACT_ATOMS: atom_id res chain seq x y z
N MET A 1 15.13 -17.40 -27.66
CA MET A 1 15.20 -18.39 -26.58
C MET A 1 14.41 -17.84 -25.41
N THR A 2 13.11 -18.10 -25.39
CA THR A 2 12.16 -17.52 -24.43
C THR A 2 12.31 -18.31 -23.13
N MET A 3 12.94 -17.72 -22.10
CA MET A 3 12.95 -18.32 -20.77
C MET A 3 11.50 -18.44 -20.28
N LYS A 4 10.99 -19.66 -20.12
CA LYS A 4 9.83 -19.94 -19.28
C LYS A 4 10.17 -19.45 -17.86
N VAL A 5 9.68 -18.26 -17.50
CA VAL A 5 9.70 -17.80 -16.12
C VAL A 5 8.94 -18.85 -15.30
N ALA A 6 9.58 -19.40 -14.29
CA ALA A 6 9.01 -20.49 -13.52
C ALA A 6 7.69 -19.99 -12.86
N GLU A 7 6.59 -20.73 -13.02
CA GLU A 7 5.29 -20.47 -12.38
C GLU A 7 5.40 -20.27 -10.84
N LYS A 8 6.47 -20.78 -10.24
CA LYS A 8 6.77 -20.68 -8.80
C LYS A 8 7.09 -19.27 -8.31
N ASP A 9 7.40 -18.33 -9.21
CA ASP A 9 7.74 -16.95 -8.83
C ASP A 9 6.53 -16.02 -8.84
N VAL A 10 5.39 -16.43 -9.40
CA VAL A 10 4.16 -15.65 -9.40
C VAL A 10 3.45 -15.83 -8.06
N LEU A 11 3.28 -14.74 -7.32
CA LEU A 11 2.56 -14.72 -6.06
C LEU A 11 1.07 -14.48 -6.26
N VAL A 12 0.72 -13.49 -7.10
CA VAL A 12 -0.65 -13.10 -7.41
C VAL A 12 -0.75 -12.85 -8.91
N HIS A 13 -1.79 -13.36 -9.53
CA HIS A 13 -2.13 -13.10 -10.93
C HIS A 13 -3.61 -12.77 -11.05
N CYS A 14 -3.90 -11.55 -11.48
CA CYS A 14 -5.25 -11.06 -11.74
C CYS A 14 -5.57 -11.23 -13.23
N HIS A 15 -6.66 -11.92 -13.53
CA HIS A 15 -7.15 -12.25 -14.86
C HIS A 15 -8.52 -11.63 -15.09
N HIS A 16 -8.62 -10.56 -15.89
CA HIS A 16 -9.86 -9.89 -16.24
C HIS A 16 -10.76 -9.57 -15.04
N VAL A 17 -10.12 -9.13 -13.93
CA VAL A 17 -10.79 -8.93 -12.64
C VAL A 17 -11.73 -7.75 -12.71
N THR A 18 -13.01 -8.00 -12.44
CA THR A 18 -14.04 -6.97 -12.29
C THR A 18 -14.69 -7.10 -10.91
N CYS A 19 -14.72 -6.00 -10.15
CA CYS A 19 -15.37 -5.92 -8.84
C CYS A 19 -16.46 -4.85 -8.83
N SER A 20 -17.60 -5.15 -8.22
CA SER A 20 -18.75 -4.25 -8.14
C SER A 20 -19.30 -4.15 -6.72
N TYR A 21 -19.90 -3.02 -6.39
CA TYR A 21 -20.80 -2.85 -5.26
C TYR A 21 -22.20 -2.53 -5.80
N GLY A 22 -23.13 -3.46 -5.60
CA GLY A 22 -24.45 -3.41 -6.29
C GLY A 22 -24.25 -3.49 -7.81
N ASP A 23 -24.95 -2.61 -8.52
CA ASP A 23 -24.93 -2.60 -10.01
C ASP A 23 -23.76 -1.81 -10.61
N SER A 24 -22.95 -1.17 -9.79
CA SER A 24 -21.85 -0.31 -10.28
C SER A 24 -20.51 -1.01 -10.20
N ALA A 25 -19.83 -1.20 -11.33
CA ALA A 25 -18.45 -1.66 -11.36
C ALA A 25 -17.52 -0.57 -10.83
N VAL A 26 -16.69 -0.95 -9.84
CA VAL A 26 -15.68 -0.08 -9.24
C VAL A 26 -14.30 -0.37 -9.83
N VAL A 27 -14.08 -1.62 -10.21
CA VAL A 27 -12.87 -2.09 -10.89
C VAL A 27 -13.33 -2.94 -12.07
N SER A 28 -12.78 -2.71 -13.27
CA SER A 28 -13.19 -3.39 -14.52
C SER A 28 -11.97 -3.93 -15.25
N ASP A 29 -12.04 -5.17 -15.67
CA ASP A 29 -11.10 -5.84 -16.58
C ASP A 29 -9.61 -5.69 -16.18
N VAL A 30 -9.31 -5.75 -14.89
CA VAL A 30 -7.95 -5.58 -14.37
C VAL A 30 -7.12 -6.82 -14.59
N ASN A 31 -5.96 -6.63 -15.22
CA ASN A 31 -4.99 -7.67 -15.50
C ASN A 31 -3.62 -7.24 -15.02
N PHE A 32 -3.06 -7.91 -14.01
CA PHE A 32 -1.66 -7.72 -13.58
C PHE A 32 -1.11 -8.96 -12.89
N THR A 33 0.20 -9.03 -12.81
CA THR A 33 0.92 -10.11 -12.11
C THR A 33 1.87 -9.52 -11.10
N LEU A 34 1.89 -10.05 -9.89
CA LEU A 34 2.89 -9.75 -8.88
C LEU A 34 3.77 -10.97 -8.63
N ARG A 35 5.08 -10.76 -8.68
CA ARG A 35 6.09 -11.81 -8.51
C ARG A 35 6.78 -11.72 -7.16
N ARG A 36 7.44 -12.80 -6.78
CA ARG A 36 8.27 -12.83 -5.57
C ARG A 36 9.39 -11.79 -5.65
N GLY A 37 9.60 -11.06 -4.56
CA GLY A 37 10.60 -10.00 -4.50
C GLY A 37 10.25 -8.74 -5.30
N GLU A 38 9.03 -8.58 -5.80
CA GLU A 38 8.60 -7.32 -6.42
C GLU A 38 8.10 -6.32 -5.38
N PHE A 39 8.37 -5.04 -5.65
CA PHE A 39 7.81 -3.92 -4.94
C PHE A 39 6.99 -3.08 -5.92
N ALA A 40 5.67 -3.12 -5.79
CA ALA A 40 4.75 -2.42 -6.68
C ALA A 40 3.78 -1.51 -5.92
N GLY A 41 3.45 -0.37 -6.51
CA GLY A 41 2.43 0.55 -6.04
C GLY A 41 1.25 0.65 -6.99
N ILE A 42 0.02 0.52 -6.47
CA ILE A 42 -1.19 0.85 -7.21
C ILE A 42 -1.48 2.33 -6.97
N VAL A 43 -1.42 3.14 -8.03
CA VAL A 43 -1.62 4.59 -7.96
C VAL A 43 -2.87 5.01 -8.73
N GLY A 44 -3.51 6.08 -8.26
CA GLY A 44 -4.69 6.64 -8.94
C GLY A 44 -5.49 7.56 -8.03
N PRO A 45 -6.47 8.30 -8.58
CA PRO A 45 -7.29 9.24 -7.82
C PRO A 45 -8.11 8.55 -6.72
N SER A 46 -8.67 9.34 -5.80
CA SER A 46 -9.65 8.85 -4.84
C SER A 46 -10.86 8.28 -5.57
N GLY A 47 -11.34 7.12 -5.13
CA GLY A 47 -12.46 6.43 -5.80
C GLY A 47 -12.09 5.63 -7.06
N SER A 48 -10.82 5.56 -7.46
CA SER A 48 -10.38 4.78 -8.64
C SER A 48 -10.47 3.26 -8.49
N GLY A 49 -10.76 2.76 -7.28
CA GLY A 49 -10.91 1.32 -7.01
C GLY A 49 -9.70 0.65 -6.35
N LYS A 50 -8.64 1.40 -5.96
CA LYS A 50 -7.41 0.85 -5.34
C LYS A 50 -7.68 -0.07 -4.15
N THR A 51 -8.39 0.44 -3.14
CA THR A 51 -8.77 -0.34 -1.95
C THR A 51 -9.67 -1.54 -2.30
N THR A 52 -10.54 -1.41 -3.30
CA THR A 52 -11.40 -2.52 -3.77
C THR A 52 -10.57 -3.61 -4.41
N LEU A 53 -9.63 -3.25 -5.29
CA LEU A 53 -8.69 -4.20 -5.92
C LEU A 53 -7.82 -4.87 -4.84
N LEU A 54 -7.31 -4.10 -3.89
CA LEU A 54 -6.53 -4.64 -2.78
C LEU A 54 -7.34 -5.66 -1.94
N LYS A 55 -8.61 -5.33 -1.61
CA LYS A 55 -9.52 -6.23 -0.91
C LYS A 55 -9.85 -7.50 -1.72
N ALA A 56 -9.92 -7.39 -3.04
CA ALA A 56 -10.09 -8.54 -3.91
C ALA A 56 -8.85 -9.45 -3.90
N VAL A 57 -7.65 -8.87 -3.98
CA VAL A 57 -6.38 -9.60 -3.82
C VAL A 57 -6.28 -10.27 -2.45
N LEU A 58 -6.74 -9.62 -1.39
CA LEU A 58 -6.79 -10.20 -0.03
C LEU A 58 -7.90 -11.26 0.15
N GLY A 59 -8.73 -11.50 -0.88
CA GLY A 59 -9.85 -12.45 -0.82
C GLY A 59 -11.04 -11.97 0.01
N SER A 60 -11.04 -10.72 0.48
CA SER A 60 -12.14 -10.12 1.25
C SER A 60 -13.34 -9.77 0.38
N ILE A 61 -13.12 -9.56 -0.92
CA ILE A 61 -14.15 -9.32 -1.93
C ILE A 61 -13.93 -10.33 -3.06
N LYS A 62 -15.01 -10.98 -3.53
CA LYS A 62 -14.94 -11.85 -4.70
C LYS A 62 -15.18 -11.05 -5.97
N PRO A 63 -14.36 -11.21 -7.01
CA PRO A 63 -14.65 -10.64 -8.32
C PRO A 63 -16.00 -11.12 -8.85
N VAL A 64 -16.74 -10.25 -9.54
CA VAL A 64 -17.97 -10.62 -10.27
C VAL A 64 -17.63 -11.25 -11.63
N HIS A 65 -16.48 -10.87 -12.22
CA HIS A 65 -15.91 -11.48 -13.42
C HIS A 65 -14.40 -11.64 -13.25
N GLY A 66 -13.83 -12.57 -14.01
CA GLY A 66 -12.41 -12.87 -13.97
C GLY A 66 -12.01 -13.75 -12.78
N SER A 67 -10.71 -13.89 -12.55
CA SER A 67 -10.14 -14.67 -11.45
C SER A 67 -8.89 -14.00 -10.87
N ILE A 68 -8.61 -14.34 -9.62
CA ILE A 68 -7.35 -14.00 -8.95
C ILE A 68 -6.71 -15.32 -8.53
N ASP A 69 -5.64 -15.66 -9.22
CA ASP A 69 -4.86 -16.85 -8.94
C ASP A 69 -3.71 -16.50 -7.99
N MET A 70 -3.56 -17.30 -6.94
CA MET A 70 -2.54 -17.07 -5.91
C MET A 70 -1.66 -18.31 -5.77
N LEU A 71 -0.39 -18.08 -5.44
CA LEU A 71 0.52 -19.15 -5.09
C LEU A 71 -0.08 -19.98 -3.95
N LYS A 72 -0.09 -21.31 -4.10
CA LYS A 72 -0.64 -22.20 -3.06
C LYS A 72 0.12 -22.03 -1.74
N GLY A 73 -0.61 -21.71 -0.68
CA GLY A 73 -0.05 -21.47 0.65
C GLY A 73 0.56 -20.08 0.84
N LEU A 74 0.32 -19.14 -0.08
CA LEU A 74 0.75 -17.74 0.04
C LEU A 74 0.26 -17.13 1.35
N ARG A 75 1.19 -16.60 2.14
CA ARG A 75 0.88 -15.87 3.38
C ARG A 75 0.97 -14.37 3.08
N MET A 76 -0.10 -13.66 3.33
CA MET A 76 -0.17 -12.21 3.12
C MET A 76 -0.24 -11.48 4.46
N GLY A 77 0.63 -10.49 4.67
CA GLY A 77 0.52 -9.53 5.76
C GLY A 77 -0.25 -8.30 5.29
N TYR A 78 -1.29 -7.88 6.00
CA TYR A 78 -2.08 -6.70 5.62
C TYR A 78 -1.96 -5.57 6.63
N VAL A 79 -1.65 -4.38 6.10
CA VAL A 79 -1.61 -3.12 6.84
C VAL A 79 -2.75 -2.24 6.31
N PRO A 80 -3.81 -2.02 7.10
CA PRO A 80 -4.91 -1.13 6.71
C PRO A 80 -4.47 0.33 6.76
N GLN A 81 -5.24 1.19 6.11
CA GLN A 81 -5.12 2.63 6.25
C GLN A 81 -5.34 3.03 7.72
N VAL A 82 -4.37 3.75 8.30
CA VAL A 82 -4.33 4.09 9.73
C VAL A 82 -5.52 4.97 10.15
N GLU A 83 -6.00 5.84 9.26
CA GLU A 83 -7.16 6.69 9.49
C GLU A 83 -8.47 5.91 9.68
N SER A 84 -8.52 4.66 9.22
CA SER A 84 -9.68 3.78 9.38
C SER A 84 -9.74 3.06 10.73
N VAL A 85 -8.71 3.22 11.58
CA VAL A 85 -8.58 2.53 12.86
C VAL A 85 -9.16 3.37 13.98
N ASP A 86 -10.03 2.78 14.82
CA ASP A 86 -10.50 3.45 16.06
C ASP A 86 -9.41 3.41 17.13
N TRP A 87 -8.71 4.52 17.30
CA TRP A 87 -7.62 4.67 18.27
C TRP A 87 -8.10 4.76 19.72
N ASN A 88 -9.40 4.95 19.98
CA ASN A 88 -9.95 5.00 21.33
C ASN A 88 -10.08 3.60 21.95
N PHE A 89 -9.90 2.55 21.17
CA PHE A 89 -9.98 1.19 21.69
C PHE A 89 -8.78 0.92 22.62
N PRO A 90 -9.03 0.53 23.90
CA PRO A 90 -8.00 0.47 24.94
C PRO A 90 -7.18 -0.83 24.83
N VAL A 91 -6.34 -0.95 23.77
CA VAL A 91 -5.46 -2.10 23.56
C VAL A 91 -3.99 -1.71 23.65
N THR A 92 -3.19 -2.62 24.14
CA THR A 92 -1.73 -2.52 24.13
C THR A 92 -1.14 -2.91 22.77
N VAL A 93 0.10 -2.50 22.51
CA VAL A 93 0.85 -2.90 21.32
C VAL A 93 0.89 -4.41 21.16
N LEU A 94 1.15 -5.14 22.24
CA LEU A 94 1.17 -6.61 22.22
C LEU A 94 -0.18 -7.21 21.85
N GLU A 95 -1.28 -6.66 22.35
CA GLU A 95 -2.63 -7.12 21.98
C GLU A 95 -2.93 -6.87 20.51
N VAL A 96 -2.51 -5.72 19.94
CA VAL A 96 -2.61 -5.43 18.51
C VAL A 96 -1.84 -6.48 17.69
N MET A 97 -0.63 -6.84 18.11
CA MET A 97 0.16 -7.90 17.46
C MET A 97 -0.58 -9.24 17.46
N MET A 98 -1.27 -9.57 18.55
CA MET A 98 -1.98 -10.84 18.73
C MET A 98 -3.33 -10.92 17.99
N MET A 99 -3.89 -9.82 17.50
CA MET A 99 -5.17 -9.82 16.75
C MET A 99 -5.15 -10.63 15.45
N THR A 100 -3.96 -10.97 14.94
CA THR A 100 -3.81 -11.78 13.70
C THR A 100 -3.85 -13.28 13.96
N ARG A 101 -4.06 -13.73 15.19
CA ARG A 101 -4.12 -15.17 15.53
C ARG A 101 -5.35 -15.82 14.91
N SER A 102 -5.13 -16.87 14.12
CA SER A 102 -6.21 -17.63 13.47
C SER A 102 -6.92 -18.63 14.40
N GLU A 103 -6.40 -18.85 15.59
CA GLU A 103 -6.97 -19.85 16.52
C GLU A 103 -8.18 -19.29 17.25
N LYS A 104 -9.36 -19.93 17.05
CA LYS A 104 -10.62 -19.70 17.75
C LYS A 104 -10.56 -20.23 19.21
N LYS A 105 -9.56 -19.83 19.99
CA LYS A 105 -9.56 -20.11 21.43
C LYS A 105 -10.38 -19.03 22.11
N TRP A 106 -11.40 -19.41 22.85
CA TRP A 106 -12.31 -18.49 23.57
C TRP A 106 -11.55 -17.55 24.55
N TRP A 107 -10.38 -17.93 25.05
CA TRP A 107 -9.53 -17.11 25.92
C TRP A 107 -8.07 -17.35 25.58
N PRO A 108 -7.53 -16.63 24.60
CA PRO A 108 -6.15 -16.86 24.16
C PRO A 108 -5.17 -16.24 25.16
N ARG A 109 -4.67 -17.03 26.11
CA ARG A 109 -3.48 -16.62 26.85
C ARG A 109 -2.33 -16.50 25.87
N ILE A 110 -1.67 -15.33 25.88
CA ILE A 110 -0.44 -15.13 25.11
C ILE A 110 0.63 -16.01 25.74
N THR A 111 1.20 -16.92 24.99
CA THR A 111 2.29 -17.77 25.45
C THR A 111 3.59 -16.98 25.57
N THR A 112 4.53 -17.45 26.38
CA THR A 112 5.86 -16.83 26.50
C THR A 112 6.59 -16.79 25.15
N ALA A 113 6.43 -17.84 24.32
CA ALA A 113 7.03 -17.90 22.99
C ALA A 113 6.44 -16.85 22.03
N GLU A 114 5.11 -16.68 22.03
CA GLU A 114 4.45 -15.67 21.19
C GLU A 114 4.83 -14.25 21.63
N ARG A 115 4.92 -14.02 22.94
CA ARG A 115 5.40 -12.73 23.47
C ARG A 115 6.83 -12.45 23.01
N ALA A 116 7.73 -13.40 23.16
CA ALA A 116 9.12 -13.24 22.73
C ALA A 116 9.22 -12.99 21.21
N ALA A 117 8.45 -13.71 20.40
CA ALA A 117 8.40 -13.50 18.95
C ALA A 117 7.86 -12.11 18.58
N ALA A 118 6.83 -11.63 19.30
CA ALA A 118 6.31 -10.29 19.07
C ALA A 118 7.33 -9.20 19.46
N GLU A 119 8.02 -9.38 20.58
CA GLU A 119 9.06 -8.46 21.04
C GLU A 119 10.24 -8.41 20.07
N ASP A 120 10.66 -9.55 19.47
CA ASP A 120 11.70 -9.58 18.45
C ASP A 120 11.29 -8.75 17.20
N VAL A 121 10.05 -8.92 16.72
CA VAL A 121 9.57 -8.14 15.58
C VAL A 121 9.48 -6.64 15.93
N LEU A 122 9.01 -6.29 17.11
CA LEU A 122 8.94 -4.90 17.59
C LEU A 122 10.33 -4.27 17.70
N GLU A 123 11.31 -4.99 18.25
CA GLU A 123 12.70 -4.53 18.36
C GLU A 123 13.30 -4.21 16.99
N ARG A 124 13.13 -5.11 16.02
CA ARG A 124 13.59 -4.93 14.63
C ARG A 124 12.99 -3.70 13.95
N LEU A 125 11.81 -3.26 14.37
CA LEU A 125 11.13 -2.07 13.85
C LEU A 125 11.32 -0.82 14.72
N GLY A 126 12.24 -0.85 15.68
CA GLY A 126 12.55 0.27 16.57
C GLY A 126 11.42 0.60 17.57
N LEU A 127 10.65 -0.44 17.95
CA LEU A 127 9.54 -0.34 18.92
C LEU A 127 9.83 -1.14 20.20
N GLY A 128 11.09 -1.50 20.43
CA GLY A 128 11.52 -2.24 21.62
C GLY A 128 11.05 -1.60 22.92
N GLY A 129 10.60 -2.42 23.86
CA GLY A 129 10.10 -1.96 25.15
C GLY A 129 8.70 -1.30 25.14
N LEU A 130 8.02 -1.21 23.98
CA LEU A 130 6.70 -0.59 23.86
C LEU A 130 5.54 -1.60 23.92
N SER A 131 5.81 -2.90 24.02
CA SER A 131 4.80 -3.97 23.94
C SER A 131 3.65 -3.81 24.97
N GLY A 132 3.93 -3.29 26.16
CA GLY A 132 2.93 -3.04 27.21
C GLY A 132 2.24 -1.67 27.14
N ARG A 133 2.65 -0.76 26.25
CA ARG A 133 2.00 0.55 26.11
C ARG A 133 0.68 0.45 25.35
N HIS A 134 -0.25 1.34 25.66
CA HIS A 134 -1.46 1.49 24.85
C HIS A 134 -1.13 2.10 23.50
N ILE A 135 -1.78 1.58 22.43
CA ILE A 135 -1.52 2.03 21.04
C ILE A 135 -1.76 3.54 20.87
N ARG A 136 -2.74 4.11 21.59
CA ARG A 136 -3.08 5.55 21.57
C ARG A 136 -1.98 6.46 22.17
N GLU A 137 -1.06 5.91 22.94
CA GLU A 137 0.04 6.67 23.57
C GLU A 137 1.24 6.82 22.63
N LEU A 138 1.20 6.16 21.47
CA LEU A 138 2.27 6.17 20.49
C LEU A 138 2.10 7.33 19.52
N SER A 139 3.22 7.82 18.97
CA SER A 139 3.18 8.75 17.83
C SER A 139 2.59 8.06 16.58
N GLY A 140 2.08 8.83 15.61
CA GLY A 140 1.52 8.28 14.37
C GLY A 140 2.50 7.35 13.63
N GLY A 141 3.78 7.72 13.55
CA GLY A 141 4.81 6.87 12.97
C GLY A 141 5.07 5.58 13.75
N GLN A 142 4.98 5.62 15.08
CA GLN A 142 5.06 4.41 15.91
C GLN A 142 3.83 3.53 15.71
N GLN A 143 2.64 4.11 15.67
CA GLN A 143 1.40 3.39 15.38
C GLN A 143 1.48 2.68 14.03
N GLN A 144 1.92 3.39 12.98
CA GLN A 144 2.11 2.80 11.65
C GLN A 144 3.08 1.60 11.70
N ARG A 145 4.22 1.75 12.38
CA ARG A 145 5.19 0.65 12.55
C ARG A 145 4.63 -0.53 13.35
N VAL A 146 3.74 -0.31 14.32
CA VAL A 146 3.03 -1.40 15.03
C VAL A 146 2.14 -2.19 14.06
N PHE A 147 1.43 -1.54 13.14
CA PHE A 147 0.63 -2.25 12.13
C PHE A 147 1.49 -3.03 11.14
N VAL A 148 2.64 -2.48 10.75
CA VAL A 148 3.63 -3.24 9.96
C VAL A 148 4.16 -4.42 10.76
N ALA A 149 4.53 -4.23 12.04
CA ALA A 149 4.98 -5.31 12.93
C ALA A 149 3.93 -6.44 13.02
N ARG A 150 2.67 -6.07 13.22
CA ARG A 150 1.54 -7.02 13.24
C ARG A 150 1.45 -7.82 11.94
N ALA A 151 1.59 -7.16 10.79
CA ALA A 151 1.53 -7.82 9.49
C ALA A 151 2.72 -8.78 9.28
N LEU A 152 3.90 -8.43 9.79
CA LEU A 152 5.13 -9.24 9.71
C LEU A 152 5.17 -10.40 10.71
N PHE A 153 4.37 -10.37 11.76
CA PHE A 153 4.43 -11.33 12.87
C PHE A 153 4.32 -12.81 12.45
N HIS A 154 3.56 -13.09 11.39
CA HIS A 154 3.41 -14.44 10.85
C HIS A 154 4.34 -14.75 9.67
N SER A 155 5.42 -13.98 9.50
CA SER A 155 6.41 -14.15 8.43
C SER A 155 5.73 -14.29 7.05
N PRO A 156 5.04 -13.26 6.56
CA PRO A 156 4.33 -13.30 5.28
C PRO A 156 5.31 -13.41 4.11
N ASP A 157 4.81 -13.91 2.97
CA ASP A 157 5.55 -13.92 1.69
C ASP A 157 5.41 -12.60 0.95
N ILE A 158 4.34 -11.85 1.26
CA ILE A 158 4.03 -10.52 0.71
C ILE A 158 3.41 -9.62 1.77
N LEU A 159 3.83 -8.37 1.79
CA LEU A 159 3.24 -7.30 2.58
C LEU A 159 2.32 -6.46 1.69
N VAL A 160 1.06 -6.33 2.08
CA VAL A 160 0.03 -5.57 1.37
C VAL A 160 -0.38 -4.38 2.25
N LEU A 161 -0.23 -3.15 1.73
CA LEU A 161 -0.49 -1.92 2.50
C LEU A 161 -1.49 -1.03 1.77
N ASP A 162 -2.51 -0.58 2.50
CA ASP A 162 -3.49 0.37 1.97
C ASP A 162 -3.16 1.78 2.46
N GLU A 163 -2.70 2.62 1.55
CA GLU A 163 -2.29 4.02 1.77
C GLU A 163 -1.40 4.23 3.02
N PRO A 164 -0.22 3.58 3.10
CA PRO A 164 0.59 3.54 4.32
C PRO A 164 1.14 4.88 4.77
N THR A 165 1.05 5.92 3.95
CA THR A 165 1.54 7.27 4.26
C THR A 165 0.44 8.33 4.28
N SER A 166 -0.84 7.91 4.27
CA SER A 166 -1.96 8.84 4.39
C SER A 166 -1.98 9.48 5.79
N GLY A 167 -2.25 10.78 5.85
CA GLY A 167 -2.40 11.51 7.11
C GLY A 167 -1.13 11.68 7.95
N VAL A 168 0.04 11.24 7.49
CA VAL A 168 1.29 11.37 8.24
C VAL A 168 2.13 12.57 7.74
N ASP A 169 2.94 13.13 8.64
CA ASP A 169 3.88 14.19 8.31
C ASP A 169 5.02 13.70 7.38
N VAL A 170 5.77 14.65 6.79
CA VAL A 170 6.86 14.36 5.85
C VAL A 170 7.93 13.46 6.45
N ARG A 171 8.28 13.66 7.72
CA ARG A 171 9.32 12.86 8.39
C ARG A 171 8.86 11.41 8.55
N THR A 172 7.64 11.22 9.05
CA THR A 172 7.04 9.88 9.21
C THR A 172 6.92 9.15 7.86
N ARG A 173 6.55 9.88 6.78
CA ARG A 173 6.53 9.32 5.42
C ARG A 173 7.89 8.76 5.01
N HIS A 174 8.97 9.53 5.20
CA HIS A 174 10.33 9.07 4.90
C HIS A 174 10.72 7.84 5.73
N GLU A 175 10.39 7.83 7.02
CA GLU A 175 10.64 6.67 7.90
C GLU A 175 9.90 5.41 7.41
N VAL A 176 8.66 5.54 6.95
CA VAL A 176 7.88 4.43 6.35
C VAL A 176 8.50 3.95 5.04
N LEU A 177 8.92 4.87 4.17
CA LEU A 177 9.58 4.53 2.91
C LEU A 177 10.88 3.75 3.14
N HIS A 178 11.75 4.22 4.04
CA HIS A 178 12.98 3.52 4.40
C HIS A 178 12.68 2.13 4.95
N LEU A 179 11.71 2.01 5.85
CA LEU A 179 11.29 0.72 6.39
C LEU A 179 10.85 -0.26 5.29
N LEU A 180 10.04 0.21 4.33
CA LEU A 180 9.56 -0.63 3.23
C LEU A 180 10.70 -1.00 2.27
N ALA A 181 11.65 -0.10 2.02
CA ALA A 181 12.85 -0.38 1.25
C ALA A 181 13.72 -1.44 1.93
N ASP A 182 14.00 -1.31 3.23
CA ASP A 182 14.78 -2.28 4.00
C ASP A 182 14.11 -3.68 3.99
N LEU A 183 12.80 -3.75 4.10
CA LEU A 183 12.05 -5.00 4.01
C LEU A 183 12.13 -5.62 2.61
N HIS A 184 12.05 -4.79 1.57
CA HIS A 184 12.19 -5.23 0.19
C HIS A 184 13.61 -5.75 -0.10
N ASP A 185 14.65 -5.04 0.34
CA ASP A 185 16.05 -5.45 0.21
C ASP A 185 16.34 -6.76 0.95
N ALA A 186 15.60 -7.02 2.04
CA ALA A 186 15.61 -8.30 2.73
C ALA A 186 14.82 -9.43 1.99
N GLY A 187 14.29 -9.16 0.79
CA GLY A 187 13.60 -10.12 -0.07
C GLY A 187 12.07 -10.17 0.10
N MET A 188 11.47 -9.25 0.89
CA MET A 188 10.01 -9.15 1.04
C MET A 188 9.37 -8.64 -0.26
N SER A 189 8.30 -9.29 -0.70
CA SER A 189 7.44 -8.73 -1.74
C SER A 189 6.50 -7.69 -1.15
N VAL A 190 6.30 -6.56 -1.82
CA VAL A 190 5.46 -5.46 -1.32
C VAL A 190 4.48 -5.03 -2.39
N LEU A 191 3.21 -4.92 -2.02
CA LEU A 191 2.15 -4.28 -2.80
C LEU A 191 1.49 -3.21 -1.95
N LEU A 192 1.50 -1.97 -2.41
CA LEU A 192 0.83 -0.89 -1.70
C LEU A 192 -0.10 -0.09 -2.59
N THR A 193 -1.04 0.63 -1.98
CA THR A 193 -1.83 1.66 -2.66
C THR A 193 -1.36 3.04 -2.23
N THR A 194 -1.42 4.01 -3.14
CA THR A 194 -1.17 5.41 -2.80
C THR A 194 -1.86 6.35 -3.79
N HIS A 195 -2.15 7.56 -3.36
CA HIS A 195 -2.52 8.69 -4.23
C HIS A 195 -1.42 9.76 -4.28
N ASP A 196 -0.36 9.61 -3.48
CA ASP A 196 0.76 10.55 -3.40
C ASP A 196 1.80 10.24 -4.48
N LEU A 197 1.74 10.98 -5.59
CA LEU A 197 2.61 10.77 -6.74
C LEU A 197 4.06 11.18 -6.47
N ASN A 198 4.27 12.27 -5.75
CA ASN A 198 5.60 12.83 -5.53
C ASN A 198 6.28 12.28 -4.28
N GLY A 199 5.51 12.08 -3.20
CA GLY A 199 6.07 11.68 -1.93
C GLY A 199 6.29 10.17 -1.79
N LEU A 200 5.58 9.36 -2.56
CA LEU A 200 5.68 7.90 -2.47
C LEU A 200 5.87 7.25 -3.84
N ALA A 201 4.93 7.46 -4.79
CA ALA A 201 4.91 6.72 -6.05
C ALA A 201 6.20 6.88 -6.87
N ALA A 202 6.76 8.09 -6.94
CA ALA A 202 8.00 8.35 -7.68
C ALA A 202 9.22 7.55 -7.16
N HIS A 203 9.15 7.03 -5.94
CA HIS A 203 10.23 6.24 -5.31
C HIS A 203 10.07 4.72 -5.47
N LEU A 204 8.93 4.25 -6.02
CA LEU A 204 8.66 2.82 -6.15
C LEU A 204 9.28 2.26 -7.44
N PRO A 205 9.73 1.00 -7.45
CA PRO A 205 10.29 0.38 -8.66
C PRO A 205 9.27 0.17 -9.77
N ARG A 206 8.00 -0.08 -9.42
CA ARG A 206 6.91 -0.35 -10.35
C ARG A 206 5.62 0.32 -9.89
N LEU A 207 4.89 0.90 -10.82
CA LEU A 207 3.58 1.51 -10.62
C LEU A 207 2.53 0.87 -11.51
N ILE A 208 1.37 0.59 -10.94
CA ILE A 208 0.15 0.15 -11.62
C ILE A 208 -0.83 1.32 -11.52
N CYS A 209 -1.03 2.04 -12.61
CA CYS A 209 -1.90 3.21 -12.69
C CYS A 209 -3.35 2.74 -12.87
N LEU A 210 -4.20 2.96 -11.86
CA LEU A 210 -5.57 2.46 -11.81
C LEU A 210 -6.59 3.61 -11.79
N ASN A 211 -7.50 3.60 -12.76
CA ASN A 211 -8.74 4.38 -12.73
C ASN A 211 -9.89 3.52 -13.26
N LYS A 212 -10.46 2.70 -12.39
CA LYS A 212 -11.35 1.57 -12.68
C LYS A 212 -10.68 0.46 -13.50
N GLU A 213 -9.90 0.81 -14.49
CA GLU A 213 -9.08 -0.07 -15.34
C GLU A 213 -7.61 0.27 -15.15
N ILE A 214 -6.72 -0.62 -15.54
CA ILE A 214 -5.29 -0.29 -15.59
C ILE A 214 -5.03 0.59 -16.80
N VAL A 215 -4.61 1.83 -16.53
CA VAL A 215 -4.26 2.83 -17.54
C VAL A 215 -2.82 2.60 -18.04
N ALA A 216 -1.91 2.27 -17.11
CA ALA A 216 -0.52 1.98 -17.41
C ALA A 216 0.09 1.11 -16.28
N ASP A 217 1.15 0.35 -16.61
CA ASP A 217 1.92 -0.50 -15.69
C ASP A 217 3.39 -0.46 -16.11
N GLY A 218 4.27 0.03 -15.23
CA GLY A 218 5.69 0.20 -15.54
C GLY A 218 6.44 0.94 -14.44
N SER A 219 7.68 1.32 -14.73
CA SER A 219 8.47 2.17 -13.83
C SER A 219 7.89 3.58 -13.71
N PRO A 220 8.19 4.34 -12.64
CA PRO A 220 7.73 5.73 -12.51
C PRO A 220 8.04 6.60 -13.73
N ARG A 221 9.22 6.42 -14.34
CA ARG A 221 9.61 7.19 -15.54
C ARG A 221 8.77 6.86 -16.77
N GLU A 222 8.27 5.63 -16.88
CA GLU A 222 7.43 5.18 -17.99
C GLU A 222 5.97 5.61 -17.83
N VAL A 223 5.47 5.65 -16.59
CA VAL A 223 4.04 5.84 -16.34
C VAL A 223 3.68 7.24 -15.82
N LEU A 224 4.60 7.95 -15.13
CA LEU A 224 4.36 9.33 -14.69
C LEU A 224 4.69 10.31 -15.83
N VAL A 225 3.95 10.23 -16.91
CA VAL A 225 4.05 11.09 -18.10
C VAL A 225 2.72 11.79 -18.34
N PRO A 226 2.70 12.99 -18.97
CA PRO A 226 1.48 13.79 -19.11
C PRO A 226 0.28 13.03 -19.66
N ASP A 227 0.46 12.25 -20.73
CA ASP A 227 -0.62 11.52 -21.42
C ASP A 227 -1.26 10.44 -20.52
N VAL A 228 -0.46 9.75 -19.68
CA VAL A 228 -0.94 8.75 -18.74
C VAL A 228 -1.64 9.43 -17.58
N LEU A 229 -1.06 10.51 -17.04
CA LEU A 229 -1.62 11.26 -15.92
C LEU A 229 -2.96 11.91 -16.28
N GLU A 230 -3.08 12.46 -17.49
CA GLU A 230 -4.35 13.01 -17.97
C GLU A 230 -5.44 11.95 -18.06
N LYS A 231 -5.14 10.75 -18.57
CA LYS A 231 -6.08 9.62 -18.58
C LYS A 231 -6.42 9.14 -17.17
N LEU A 232 -5.43 9.16 -16.26
CA LEU A 232 -5.59 8.66 -14.90
C LEU A 232 -6.42 9.61 -14.03
N TYR A 233 -6.18 10.92 -14.13
CA TYR A 233 -6.78 11.95 -13.26
C TYR A 233 -7.87 12.77 -13.96
N GLY A 234 -7.99 12.68 -15.28
CA GLY A 234 -8.98 13.45 -16.06
C GLY A 234 -8.64 14.94 -16.20
N ALA A 235 -7.39 15.33 -15.90
CA ALA A 235 -6.90 16.70 -15.98
C ALA A 235 -5.46 16.71 -16.50
N PRO A 236 -5.05 17.73 -17.28
CA PRO A 236 -3.68 17.86 -17.74
C PRO A 236 -2.76 18.11 -16.54
N MET A 237 -1.63 17.41 -16.52
CA MET A 237 -0.61 17.53 -15.49
C MET A 237 0.76 17.69 -16.13
N HIS A 238 1.62 18.51 -15.54
CA HIS A 238 2.99 18.67 -16.00
C HIS A 238 3.92 17.75 -15.21
N VAL A 239 4.91 17.22 -15.92
CA VAL A 239 5.94 16.42 -15.31
C VAL A 239 7.29 17.06 -15.55
N LEU A 240 8.01 17.33 -14.48
CA LEU A 240 9.40 17.79 -14.52
C LEU A 240 10.31 16.65 -14.06
N GLU A 241 11.57 16.71 -14.47
CA GLU A 241 12.58 15.80 -13.94
C GLU A 241 13.45 16.56 -12.93
N HIS A 242 13.57 16.02 -11.72
CA HIS A 242 14.44 16.54 -10.67
C HIS A 242 15.22 15.40 -10.03
N GLY A 243 16.56 15.49 -10.06
CA GLY A 243 17.44 14.46 -9.47
C GLY A 243 17.23 13.06 -10.09
N GLY A 244 16.81 12.99 -11.35
CA GLY A 244 16.56 11.72 -12.03
C GLY A 244 15.20 11.09 -11.72
N MET A 245 14.32 11.79 -11.00
CA MET A 245 12.96 11.35 -10.67
C MET A 245 11.91 12.26 -11.31
N PRO A 246 10.76 11.71 -11.76
CA PRO A 246 9.63 12.51 -12.22
C PRO A 246 8.99 13.25 -11.04
N VAL A 247 8.74 14.55 -11.21
CA VAL A 247 7.99 15.40 -10.29
C VAL A 247 6.73 15.86 -11.00
N VAL A 248 5.58 15.44 -10.51
CA VAL A 248 4.28 15.77 -11.08
C VAL A 248 3.79 17.07 -10.50
N LEU A 249 3.46 18.02 -11.36
CA LEU A 249 2.86 19.29 -11.00
C LEU A 249 1.39 19.30 -11.41
N ASP A 250 0.52 19.54 -10.44
CA ASP A 250 -0.88 19.82 -10.72
C ASP A 250 -0.98 21.17 -11.45
N HIS A 251 -1.48 21.16 -12.67
CA HIS A 251 -1.73 22.35 -13.44
C HIS A 251 -3.14 22.87 -13.14
N SER A 252 -3.42 23.19 -11.89
CA SER A 252 -4.50 24.11 -11.60
C SER A 252 -4.04 25.50 -12.10
N GLU A 253 -4.59 25.96 -13.21
CA GLU A 253 -4.61 27.41 -13.45
C GLU A 253 -5.05 28.03 -12.14
N ASN A 254 -4.14 28.76 -11.48
CA ASN A 254 -4.45 29.33 -10.18
C ASN A 254 -5.62 30.32 -10.37
N PRO A 255 -6.88 29.93 -10.09
CA PRO A 255 -8.04 30.78 -10.35
C PRO A 255 -8.01 32.06 -9.53
N MET A 256 -7.05 32.17 -8.60
CA MET A 256 -6.85 33.32 -7.72
C MET A 256 -5.87 34.35 -8.31
N VAL A 257 -4.91 33.95 -9.15
CA VAL A 257 -3.94 34.89 -9.74
C VAL A 257 -4.61 35.92 -10.67
N GLY A 258 -5.69 35.53 -11.37
CA GLY A 258 -6.47 36.45 -12.20
C GLY A 258 -7.42 37.38 -11.41
N ARG A 259 -7.78 37.04 -10.16
CA ARG A 259 -8.74 37.86 -9.35
C ARG A 259 -8.09 38.87 -8.44
N PHE A 260 -6.80 38.69 -8.11
CA PHE A 260 -6.06 39.58 -7.23
C PHE A 260 -4.92 40.33 -7.94
N GLY A 261 -4.80 40.22 -9.27
CA GLY A 261 -3.89 40.97 -10.09
C GLY A 261 -4.26 42.47 -10.10
N GLY A 262 -4.05 43.11 -8.99
CA GLY A 262 -4.01 44.56 -8.87
C GLY A 262 -2.90 45.09 -9.76
N LYS A 263 -3.21 46.11 -10.55
CA LYS A 263 -2.31 46.87 -11.45
C LYS A 263 -0.92 47.01 -10.83
N ALA A 264 0.07 46.45 -11.54
CA ALA A 264 1.44 46.85 -11.31
C ALA A 264 1.53 48.35 -11.63
N VAL A 265 1.98 49.14 -10.62
CA VAL A 265 2.39 50.56 -10.75
C VAL A 265 3.83 50.57 -11.24
#